data_499d53c2f372b3d6f58f874dd8bc8a8c
#
_entry.id   499d53c2f372b3d6f58f874dd8bc8a8c
#
_cell.length_a   1.000
_cell.length_b   1.000
_cell.length_c   1.000
_cell.angle_alpha   90.00
_cell.angle_beta   90.00
_cell.angle_gamma   90.00
#
_symmetry.space_group_name_H-M   'P 1'
#
loop_
_entity.id
_entity.type
_entity.pdbx_description
1 polymer ?
#
loop_
_entity_poly.entity_id
_entity_poly.type
_entity_poly.pdbx_seq_one_letter_code
_entity_poly.pdbx_strand_id
1 'polypeptide(L)'
;MLFDTKAFGARVKALRSERNLTQEQFAQCIHSSVSHLGKIEIGNHAPSIELVLTIAFFFDVSTDYLLYGRNTSPSMLKSKIKKMIEELQEFEEHL
;
A
#
# COMPACT_ATOMS: atom_id res chain seq x y z
N MET A 1 -16.12 -7.67 -7.65
CA MET A 1 -15.10 -6.58 -7.82
C MET A 1 -13.87 -7.15 -8.49
N LEU A 2 -13.48 -6.56 -9.63
CA LEU A 2 -12.27 -7.02 -10.33
C LEU A 2 -11.04 -6.37 -9.72
N PHE A 3 -9.97 -7.17 -9.58
CA PHE A 3 -8.71 -6.69 -9.09
C PHE A 3 -8.00 -5.85 -10.17
N ASP A 4 -7.62 -4.63 -9.81
CA ASP A 4 -6.97 -3.70 -10.73
C ASP A 4 -5.44 -3.84 -10.63
N THR A 5 -4.86 -4.61 -11.56
CA THR A 5 -3.42 -4.87 -11.57
C THR A 5 -2.60 -3.63 -11.84
N LYS A 6 -3.14 -2.69 -12.61
CA LYS A 6 -2.44 -1.43 -12.93
C LYS A 6 -2.35 -0.53 -11.71
N ALA A 7 -3.46 -0.41 -10.97
CA ALA A 7 -3.49 0.39 -9.75
C ALA A 7 -2.56 -0.21 -8.68
N PHE A 8 -2.58 -1.53 -8.54
CA PHE A 8 -1.66 -2.23 -7.64
C PHE A 8 -0.21 -1.94 -8.01
N GLY A 9 0.15 -2.12 -9.26
CA GLY A 9 1.52 -1.88 -9.74
C GLY A 9 1.97 -0.45 -9.53
N ALA A 10 1.08 0.51 -9.75
CA ALA A 10 1.37 1.93 -9.54
C ALA A 10 1.65 2.23 -8.06
N ARG A 11 0.90 1.62 -7.14
CA ARG A 11 1.14 1.77 -5.70
C ARG A 11 2.49 1.19 -5.29
N VAL A 12 2.84 0.03 -5.81
CA VAL A 12 4.14 -0.60 -5.55
C VAL A 12 5.26 0.30 -6.04
N LYS A 13 5.14 0.81 -7.26
CA LYS A 13 6.14 1.71 -7.83
C LYS A 13 6.29 2.98 -7.01
N ALA A 14 5.18 3.57 -6.57
CA ALA A 14 5.21 4.77 -5.75
C ALA A 14 5.92 4.53 -4.41
N LEU A 15 5.61 3.43 -3.73
CA LEU A 15 6.26 3.07 -2.48
C LEU A 15 7.75 2.85 -2.66
N ARG A 16 8.13 2.16 -3.73
CA ARG A 16 9.53 1.93 -4.07
C ARG A 16 10.27 3.25 -4.29
N SER A 17 9.66 4.14 -5.08
CA SER A 17 10.26 5.43 -5.41
C SER A 17 10.39 6.34 -4.18
N GLU A 18 9.42 6.32 -3.28
CA GLU A 18 9.49 7.06 -2.03
C GLU A 18 10.68 6.65 -1.15
N ARG A 19 11.10 5.40 -1.27
CA ARG A 19 12.27 4.87 -0.55
C ARG A 19 13.56 5.00 -1.34
N ASN A 20 13.52 5.65 -2.50
CA ASN A 20 14.68 5.83 -3.38
C ASN A 20 15.32 4.51 -3.79
N LEU A 21 14.51 3.48 -3.97
CA LEU A 21 14.96 2.16 -4.40
C LEU A 21 14.82 2.03 -5.92
N THR A 22 15.86 1.49 -6.57
CA THR A 22 15.74 1.07 -7.96
C THR A 22 14.94 -0.24 -8.03
N GLN A 23 14.46 -0.58 -9.22
CA GLN A 23 13.80 -1.87 -9.43
C GLN A 23 14.73 -3.04 -9.05
N GLU A 24 16.00 -2.93 -9.38
CA GLU A 24 17.00 -3.97 -9.06
C GLU A 24 17.15 -4.13 -7.56
N GLN A 25 17.28 -3.03 -6.83
CA GLN A 25 17.44 -3.05 -5.39
C GLN A 25 16.20 -3.65 -4.70
N PHE A 26 15.02 -3.21 -5.13
CA PHE A 26 13.79 -3.70 -4.52
C PHE A 26 13.55 -5.17 -4.86
N ALA A 27 13.81 -5.57 -6.12
CA ALA A 27 13.67 -6.97 -6.53
C ALA A 27 14.52 -7.90 -5.66
N GLN A 28 15.75 -7.49 -5.34
CA GLN A 28 16.60 -8.25 -4.41
C GLN A 28 15.96 -8.39 -3.03
N CYS A 29 15.37 -7.31 -2.52
CA CYS A 29 14.78 -7.32 -1.18
C CYS A 29 13.59 -8.27 -1.06
N ILE A 30 12.84 -8.44 -2.15
CA ILE A 30 11.66 -9.31 -2.16
C ILE A 30 11.89 -10.65 -2.86
N HIS A 31 13.14 -10.98 -3.15
CA HIS A 31 13.55 -12.23 -3.81
C HIS A 31 12.82 -12.45 -5.14
N SER A 32 12.67 -11.39 -5.93
CA SER A 32 12.04 -11.44 -7.24
C SER A 32 13.04 -11.03 -8.31
N SER A 33 12.77 -11.39 -9.57
CA SER A 33 13.55 -10.89 -10.69
C SER A 33 13.13 -9.47 -11.03
N VAL A 34 14.05 -8.69 -11.59
CA VAL A 34 13.76 -7.33 -12.07
C VAL A 34 12.70 -7.37 -13.17
N SER A 35 12.80 -8.35 -14.07
CA SER A 35 11.84 -8.52 -15.16
C SER A 35 10.42 -8.74 -14.61
N HIS A 36 10.27 -9.60 -13.60
CA HIS A 36 8.96 -9.87 -13.00
C HIS A 36 8.42 -8.64 -12.27
N LEU A 37 9.28 -7.98 -11.49
CA LEU A 37 8.89 -6.76 -10.79
C LEU A 37 8.45 -5.67 -11.77
N GLY A 38 9.18 -5.50 -12.88
CA GLY A 38 8.80 -4.53 -13.92
C GLY A 38 7.42 -4.79 -14.48
N LYS A 39 7.08 -6.06 -14.75
CA LYS A 39 5.75 -6.44 -15.24
C LYS A 39 4.67 -6.19 -14.20
N ILE A 40 4.96 -6.43 -12.93
CA ILE A 40 4.03 -6.15 -11.84
C ILE A 40 3.75 -4.64 -11.75
N GLU A 41 4.79 -3.81 -11.81
CA GLU A 41 4.65 -2.35 -11.67
C GLU A 41 3.86 -1.71 -12.80
N ILE A 42 3.94 -2.25 -14.01
CA ILE A 42 3.14 -1.72 -15.13
C ILE A 42 1.77 -2.38 -15.25
N GLY A 43 1.48 -3.35 -14.40
CA GLY A 43 0.17 -4.01 -14.36
C GLY A 43 -0.04 -5.10 -15.38
N ASN A 44 1.01 -5.62 -16.00
CA ASN A 44 0.92 -6.71 -16.98
C ASN A 44 0.75 -8.09 -16.34
N HIS A 45 1.12 -8.22 -15.07
CA HIS A 45 0.99 -9.47 -14.32
C HIS A 45 0.31 -9.20 -13.00
N ALA A 46 -0.60 -10.11 -12.61
CA ALA A 46 -1.18 -10.09 -11.29
C ALA A 46 -0.16 -10.65 -10.29
N PRO A 47 -0.05 -10.07 -9.09
CA PRO A 47 0.84 -10.62 -8.07
C PRO A 47 0.26 -11.90 -7.47
N SER A 48 1.14 -12.77 -7.00
CA SER A 48 0.72 -13.89 -6.16
C SER A 48 0.36 -13.36 -4.76
N ILE A 49 -0.41 -14.13 -4.01
CA ILE A 49 -0.74 -13.80 -2.62
C ILE A 49 0.55 -13.62 -1.81
N GLU A 50 1.50 -14.54 -2.00
CA GLU A 50 2.77 -14.46 -1.30
C GLU A 50 3.53 -13.16 -1.59
N LEU A 51 3.54 -12.73 -2.84
CA LEU A 51 4.19 -11.49 -3.22
C LEU A 51 3.50 -10.28 -2.60
N VAL A 52 2.17 -10.26 -2.58
CA VAL A 52 1.41 -9.18 -1.93
C VAL A 52 1.79 -9.07 -0.45
N LEU A 53 1.84 -10.19 0.26
CA LEU A 53 2.19 -10.22 1.67
C LEU A 53 3.64 -9.76 1.89
N THR A 54 4.56 -10.19 1.04
CA THR A 54 5.97 -9.80 1.12
C THR A 54 6.13 -8.30 0.94
N ILE A 55 5.47 -7.72 -0.06
CA ILE A 55 5.54 -6.29 -0.33
C ILE A 55 4.91 -5.49 0.80
N ALA A 56 3.75 -5.92 1.28
CA ALA A 56 3.06 -5.26 2.39
C ALA A 56 3.95 -5.22 3.63
N PHE A 57 4.57 -6.34 3.96
CA PHE A 57 5.47 -6.43 5.09
C PHE A 57 6.69 -5.54 4.91
N PHE A 58 7.29 -5.56 3.72
CA PHE A 58 8.49 -4.77 3.42
C PHE A 58 8.25 -3.27 3.61
N PHE A 59 7.13 -2.76 3.11
CA PHE A 59 6.81 -1.33 3.20
C PHE A 59 6.02 -0.96 4.45
N ASP A 60 5.68 -1.93 5.29
CA ASP A 60 4.84 -1.71 6.47
C ASP A 60 3.52 -1.03 6.13
N VAL A 61 2.87 -1.53 5.09
CA VAL A 61 1.54 -1.09 4.68
C VAL A 61 0.59 -2.28 4.71
N SER A 62 -0.71 -2.00 4.76
CA SER A 62 -1.70 -3.06 4.76
C SER A 62 -1.86 -3.67 3.36
N THR A 63 -2.32 -4.92 3.32
CA THR A 63 -2.70 -5.55 2.06
C THR A 63 -3.87 -4.83 1.43
N ASP A 64 -4.79 -4.30 2.23
CA ASP A 64 -5.92 -3.51 1.74
C ASP A 64 -5.45 -2.25 1.00
N TYR A 65 -4.42 -1.59 1.52
CA TYR A 65 -3.85 -0.44 0.82
C TYR A 65 -3.28 -0.86 -0.52
N LEU A 66 -2.48 -1.92 -0.55
CA LEU A 66 -1.86 -2.38 -1.80
C LEU A 66 -2.90 -2.81 -2.83
N LEU A 67 -3.90 -3.58 -2.40
CA LEU A 67 -4.87 -4.18 -3.31
C LEU A 67 -5.95 -3.20 -3.77
N TYR A 68 -6.41 -2.32 -2.88
CA TYR A 68 -7.59 -1.49 -3.12
C TYR A 68 -7.36 0.00 -2.87
N GLY A 69 -6.17 0.38 -2.42
CA GLY A 69 -5.87 1.78 -2.10
C GLY A 69 -6.53 2.26 -0.82
N ARG A 70 -7.08 1.36 -0.02
CA ARG A 70 -7.70 1.71 1.26
C ARG A 70 -6.63 1.86 2.32
N ASN A 71 -6.60 3.00 2.96
CA ASN A 71 -5.60 3.29 3.96
C ASN A 71 -6.08 2.85 5.33
N THR A 72 -5.69 1.63 5.73
CA THR A 72 -6.08 1.02 6.99
C THR A 72 -4.90 0.81 7.93
N SER A 73 -3.80 1.54 7.76
CA SER A 73 -2.66 1.43 8.68
C SER A 73 -3.09 1.85 10.09
N PRO A 74 -2.53 1.24 11.14
CA PRO A 74 -2.88 1.62 12.52
C PRO A 74 -2.74 3.11 12.81
N SER A 75 -1.71 3.77 12.25
CA SER A 75 -1.52 5.20 12.44
C SER A 75 -2.64 6.01 11.78
N MET A 76 -3.10 5.59 10.61
CA MET A 76 -4.21 6.26 9.93
C MET A 76 -5.53 6.06 10.64
N LEU A 77 -5.78 4.84 11.13
CA LEU A 77 -6.96 4.56 11.96
C LEU A 77 -6.96 5.42 13.21
N LYS A 78 -5.80 5.52 13.86
CA LYS A 78 -5.64 6.33 15.06
C LYS A 78 -5.94 7.80 14.78
N SER A 79 -5.44 8.33 13.66
CA SER A 79 -5.72 9.71 13.24
C SER A 79 -7.19 9.92 12.96
N LYS A 80 -7.85 8.98 12.29
CA LYS A 80 -9.29 9.07 12.02
C LYS A 80 -10.10 9.03 13.30
N ILE A 81 -9.76 8.14 14.22
CA ILE A 81 -10.45 8.05 15.52
C ILE A 81 -10.30 9.35 16.29
N LYS A 82 -9.09 9.88 16.35
CA LYS A 82 -8.82 11.15 17.03
C LYS A 82 -9.67 12.29 16.45
N LYS A 83 -9.72 12.37 15.13
CA LYS A 83 -10.53 13.38 14.44
C LYS A 83 -12.02 13.23 14.77
N MET A 84 -12.51 11.99 14.78
CA MET A 84 -13.90 11.72 15.14
C MET A 84 -14.21 12.13 16.58
N ILE A 85 -13.29 11.89 17.50
CA ILE A 85 -13.45 12.30 18.91
C ILE A 85 -13.53 13.83 18.99
N GLU A 86 -12.65 14.54 18.30
CA GLU A 86 -12.65 16.00 18.28
C GLU A 86 -13.96 16.56 17.73
N GLU A 87 -14.47 15.97 16.66
CA GLU A 87 -15.76 16.38 16.07
C GLU A 87 -16.92 16.14 17.04
N LEU A 88 -16.92 15.02 17.76
CA LEU A 88 -17.96 14.74 18.76
C LEU A 88 -17.89 15.71 19.94
N GLN A 89 -16.69 16.07 20.39
CA GLN A 89 -16.52 17.03 21.47
C GLN A 89 -17.03 18.41 21.05
N GLU A 90 -16.71 18.83 19.83
CA GLU A 90 -17.19 20.09 19.29
C GLU A 90 -18.71 20.12 19.21
N PHE A 91 -19.31 19.02 18.77
CA PHE A 91 -20.77 18.90 18.72
C PHE A 91 -21.37 18.99 20.11
N GLU A 92 -20.76 18.36 21.12
CA GLU A 92 -21.23 18.42 22.51
C GLU A 92 -21.19 19.85 23.07
N GLU A 93 -20.17 20.63 22.73
CA GLU A 93 -20.04 22.01 23.18
C GLU A 93 -21.14 22.93 22.64
N HIS A 94 -21.76 22.55 21.52
CA HIS A 94 -22.83 23.33 20.91
C HIS A 94 -24.24 22.87 21.29
N LEU A 95 -24.34 21.86 22.13
CA LEU A 95 -25.61 21.44 22.69
C LEU A 95 -25.97 22.29 23.91
#